data_80061f8457a2e20ae2213a1f4d35eaf8
#
_entry.id   80061f8457a2e20ae2213a1f4d35eaf8
#
_cell.length_a   1.000
_cell.length_b   1.000
_cell.length_c   1.000
_cell.angle_alpha   90.00
_cell.angle_beta   90.00
_cell.angle_gamma   90.00
#
_symmetry.space_group_name_H-M   'P 1'
#
loop_
_entity.id
_entity.type
_entity.pdbx_description
1 polymer ?
#
loop_
_entity_poly.entity_id
_entity_poly.type
_entity_poly.pdbx_seq_one_letter_code
_entity_poly.pdbx_strand_id
1 'polypeptide(L)'
;MTTLLIHHRVADYEAWKAVYDSVEDMQRDGGVRSERVWRSADDPNMVVVEHEFDSREAAKEFMDRSDLQEAMARSGVDRSSMQAELLDEASKAARA
;
A
#
# COMPACT_ATOMS: atom_id res chain seq x y z
N MET A 1 10.06 -12.01 5.99
CA MET A 1 8.86 -11.19 5.73
C MET A 1 8.91 -10.62 4.33
N THR A 2 7.76 -10.45 3.74
CA THR A 2 7.64 -9.91 2.39
C THR A 2 6.98 -8.55 2.46
N THR A 3 7.52 -7.57 1.74
CA THR A 3 6.95 -6.23 1.66
C THR A 3 6.25 -6.06 0.31
N LEU A 4 4.99 -5.64 0.35
CA LEU A 4 4.28 -5.21 -0.84
C LEU A 4 4.44 -3.69 -0.95
N LEU A 5 5.10 -3.24 -2.02
CA LEU A 5 5.24 -1.82 -2.29
C LEU A 5 4.29 -1.44 -3.41
N ILE A 6 3.45 -0.45 -3.15
CA ILE A 6 2.51 0.07 -4.14
C ILE A 6 2.80 1.55 -4.34
N HIS A 7 3.01 1.94 -5.60
CA HIS A 7 3.28 3.30 -6.01
C HIS A 7 2.15 3.73 -6.94
N HIS A 8 1.44 4.81 -6.60
CA HIS A 8 0.32 5.27 -7.43
C HIS A 8 0.03 6.75 -7.20
N ARG A 9 -0.63 7.33 -8.19
CA ARG A 9 -1.14 8.70 -8.10
C ARG A 9 -2.59 8.67 -7.61
N VAL A 10 -2.94 9.64 -6.77
CA VAL A 10 -4.31 9.81 -6.27
C VAL A 10 -4.84 11.18 -6.68
N ALA A 11 -6.16 11.32 -6.75
CA ALA A 11 -6.80 12.59 -7.12
C ALA A 11 -6.60 13.65 -6.02
N ASP A 12 -6.68 13.23 -4.76
CA ASP A 12 -6.50 14.09 -3.60
C ASP A 12 -6.01 13.23 -2.42
N TYR A 13 -4.86 13.59 -1.86
CA TYR A 13 -4.26 12.81 -0.79
C TYR A 13 -5.16 12.69 0.44
N GLU A 14 -5.76 13.79 0.90
CA GLU A 14 -6.57 13.76 2.12
C GLU A 14 -7.79 12.85 1.97
N ALA A 15 -8.44 12.89 0.80
CA ALA A 15 -9.57 12.01 0.50
C ALA A 15 -9.12 10.55 0.42
N TRP A 16 -7.99 10.29 -0.22
CA TRP A 16 -7.42 8.94 -0.30
C TRP A 16 -7.08 8.40 1.09
N LYS A 17 -6.42 9.22 1.91
CA LYS A 17 -5.99 8.81 3.25
C LYS A 17 -7.18 8.48 4.15
N ALA A 18 -8.28 9.24 4.02
CA ALA A 18 -9.49 8.97 4.79
C ALA A 18 -10.06 7.58 4.47
N VAL A 19 -10.10 7.20 3.18
CA VAL A 19 -10.54 5.85 2.78
C VAL A 19 -9.54 4.80 3.26
N TYR A 20 -8.25 5.05 3.09
CA TYR A 20 -7.18 4.14 3.53
C TYR A 20 -7.31 3.84 5.03
N ASP A 21 -7.48 4.87 5.86
CA ASP A 21 -7.62 4.69 7.30
C ASP A 21 -8.92 3.97 7.68
N SER A 22 -9.97 4.15 6.90
CA SER A 22 -11.28 3.54 7.17
C SER A 22 -11.28 2.02 7.00
N VAL A 23 -10.29 1.47 6.29
CA VAL A 23 -10.20 0.02 6.01
C VAL A 23 -9.09 -0.66 6.81
N GLU A 24 -8.68 -0.09 7.93
CA GLU A 24 -7.64 -0.66 8.79
C GLU A 24 -7.95 -2.10 9.20
N ASP A 25 -9.20 -2.37 9.57
CA ASP A 25 -9.60 -3.72 9.96
C ASP A 25 -9.45 -4.72 8.81
N MET A 26 -9.79 -4.30 7.60
CA MET A 26 -9.62 -5.15 6.41
C MET A 26 -8.15 -5.41 6.14
N GLN A 27 -7.28 -4.42 6.31
CA GLN A 27 -5.84 -4.58 6.13
C GLN A 27 -5.29 -5.59 7.14
N ARG A 28 -5.64 -5.44 8.41
CA ARG A 28 -5.21 -6.35 9.48
C ARG A 28 -5.72 -7.77 9.20
N ASP A 29 -6.98 -7.90 8.85
CA ASP A 29 -7.60 -9.18 8.53
C ASP A 29 -6.95 -9.84 7.31
N GLY A 30 -6.51 -9.04 6.38
CA GLY A 30 -5.81 -9.49 5.17
C GLY A 30 -4.33 -9.85 5.40
N GLY A 31 -3.82 -9.73 6.61
CA GLY A 31 -2.46 -10.16 6.95
C GLY A 31 -1.40 -9.06 6.94
N VAL A 32 -1.80 -7.79 6.84
CA VAL A 32 -0.86 -6.67 6.95
C VAL A 32 -0.35 -6.57 8.38
N ARG A 33 0.95 -6.79 8.57
CA ARG A 33 1.60 -6.77 9.90
C ARG A 33 2.11 -5.40 10.28
N SER A 34 2.57 -4.63 9.30
CA SER A 34 2.98 -3.25 9.51
C SER A 34 2.76 -2.49 8.21
N GLU A 35 2.68 -1.17 8.33
CA GLU A 35 2.42 -0.33 7.17
C GLU A 35 3.22 0.95 7.24
N ARG A 36 3.52 1.50 6.07
CA ARG A 36 4.14 2.80 5.95
C ARG A 36 3.60 3.49 4.71
N VAL A 37 3.25 4.75 4.85
CA VAL A 37 2.75 5.57 3.74
C VAL A 37 3.73 6.72 3.52
N TRP A 38 4.12 6.90 2.28
CA TRP A 38 5.00 7.98 1.86
C TRP A 38 4.28 8.85 0.83
N ARG A 39 4.58 10.11 0.84
CA ARG A 39 4.19 11.04 -0.24
C ARG A 39 5.46 11.51 -0.93
N SER A 40 5.40 11.67 -2.25
CA SER A 40 6.52 12.30 -2.95
C SER A 40 6.78 13.70 -2.39
N ALA A 41 8.05 14.03 -2.18
CA ALA A 41 8.42 15.36 -1.70
C ALA A 41 8.06 16.46 -2.70
N ASP A 42 7.97 16.12 -3.97
CA ASP A 42 7.70 17.07 -5.06
C ASP A 42 6.25 17.05 -5.53
N ASP A 43 5.50 15.98 -5.23
CA ASP A 43 4.12 15.80 -5.68
C ASP A 43 3.30 15.18 -4.57
N PRO A 44 2.49 15.98 -3.84
CA PRO A 44 1.74 15.46 -2.69
C PRO A 44 0.66 14.43 -3.03
N ASN A 45 0.33 14.29 -4.31
CA ASN A 45 -0.65 13.28 -4.77
C ASN A 45 -0.01 12.04 -5.37
N MET A 46 1.30 11.92 -5.29
CA MET A 46 2.02 10.68 -5.60
C MET A 46 2.29 9.97 -4.28
N VAL A 47 1.74 8.78 -4.12
CA VAL A 47 1.73 8.05 -2.84
C VAL A 47 2.42 6.69 -3.01
N VAL A 48 3.24 6.34 -2.03
CA VAL A 48 3.86 5.03 -1.94
C VAL A 48 3.40 4.38 -0.65
N VAL A 49 2.92 3.14 -0.75
CA VAL A 49 2.46 2.36 0.40
C VAL A 49 3.34 1.13 0.53
N GLU A 50 3.83 0.87 1.74
CA GLU A 50 4.54 -0.36 2.06
C GLU A 50 3.73 -1.14 3.08
N HIS A 51 3.38 -2.39 2.74
CA HIS A 51 2.71 -3.32 3.65
C HIS A 51 3.59 -4.54 3.84
N GLU A 52 3.83 -4.92 5.09
CA GLU A 52 4.58 -6.13 5.40
C GLU A 52 3.65 -7.29 5.68
N PHE A 53 4.00 -8.46 5.15
CA PHE A 53 3.26 -9.72 5.31
C PHE A 53 4.19 -10.82 5.78
N ASP A 54 3.63 -11.87 6.38
CA ASP A 54 4.40 -13.02 6.83
C ASP A 54 5.00 -13.81 5.66
N SER A 55 4.36 -13.76 4.47
CA SER A 55 4.78 -14.53 3.30
C SER A 55 4.35 -13.85 2.01
N ARG A 56 4.93 -14.29 0.89
CA ARG A 56 4.54 -13.85 -0.45
C ARG A 56 3.09 -14.23 -0.75
N GLU A 57 2.70 -15.43 -0.32
CA GLU A 57 1.35 -15.94 -0.53
C GLU A 57 0.32 -15.06 0.16
N ALA A 58 0.60 -14.64 1.39
CA ALA A 58 -0.28 -13.74 2.12
C ALA A 58 -0.42 -12.39 1.40
N ALA A 59 0.67 -11.85 0.88
CA ALA A 59 0.65 -10.60 0.12
C ALA A 59 -0.17 -10.73 -1.16
N LYS A 60 -0.02 -11.85 -1.89
CA LYS A 60 -0.78 -12.10 -3.12
C LYS A 60 -2.27 -12.24 -2.84
N GLU A 61 -2.63 -12.95 -1.78
CA GLU A 61 -4.03 -13.11 -1.38
C GLU A 61 -4.65 -11.75 -1.02
N PHE A 62 -3.89 -10.90 -0.34
CA PHE A 62 -4.35 -9.56 -0.01
C PHE A 62 -4.64 -8.75 -1.27
N MET A 63 -3.75 -8.78 -2.26
CA MET A 63 -3.92 -8.05 -3.52
C MET A 63 -5.16 -8.51 -4.30
N ASP A 64 -5.57 -9.76 -4.14
CA ASP A 64 -6.72 -10.33 -4.84
C ASP A 64 -8.05 -10.10 -4.11
N ARG A 65 -8.05 -9.49 -2.93
CA ARG A 65 -9.28 -9.30 -2.17
C ARG A 65 -10.21 -8.32 -2.89
N SER A 66 -11.48 -8.70 -2.98
CA SER A 66 -12.50 -7.86 -3.60
C SER A 66 -12.77 -6.58 -2.80
N ASP A 67 -12.69 -6.65 -1.47
CA ASP A 67 -12.89 -5.46 -0.63
C ASP A 67 -11.73 -4.46 -0.78
N LEU A 68 -10.50 -4.93 -1.03
CA LEU A 68 -9.39 -4.06 -1.36
C LEU A 68 -9.64 -3.35 -2.70
N GLN A 69 -10.07 -4.09 -3.71
CA GLN A 69 -10.36 -3.53 -5.03
C GLN A 69 -11.46 -2.46 -4.94
N GLU A 70 -12.48 -2.72 -4.14
CA GLU A 70 -13.56 -1.76 -3.90
C GLU A 70 -13.05 -0.50 -3.21
N ALA A 71 -12.23 -0.65 -2.17
CA ALA A 71 -11.65 0.49 -1.46
C ALA A 71 -10.80 1.35 -2.40
N MET A 72 -10.00 0.73 -3.26
CA MET A 72 -9.19 1.44 -4.24
C MET A 72 -10.06 2.20 -5.24
N ALA A 73 -11.15 1.59 -5.69
CA ALA A 73 -12.05 2.23 -6.65
C ALA A 73 -12.68 3.52 -6.09
N ARG A 74 -13.01 3.55 -4.79
CA ARG A 74 -13.65 4.72 -4.18
C ARG A 74 -12.67 5.72 -3.57
N SER A 75 -11.38 5.41 -3.54
CA SER A 75 -10.37 6.27 -2.90
C SER A 75 -9.74 7.29 -3.85
N GLY A 76 -10.07 7.25 -5.13
CA GLY A 76 -9.52 8.18 -6.12
C GLY A 76 -8.14 7.79 -6.65
N VAL A 77 -7.77 6.53 -6.55
CA VAL A 77 -6.53 6.01 -7.13
C VAL A 77 -6.62 6.04 -8.65
N ASP A 78 -5.59 6.59 -9.29
CA ASP A 78 -5.42 6.47 -10.73
C ASP A 78 -4.76 5.12 -11.02
N ARG A 79 -5.56 4.15 -11.42
CA ARG A 79 -5.09 2.78 -11.64
C ARG A 79 -4.07 2.68 -12.78
N SER A 80 -4.13 3.56 -13.74
CA SER A 80 -3.16 3.57 -14.85
C SER A 80 -1.75 3.92 -14.37
N SER A 81 -1.63 4.60 -13.23
CA SER A 81 -0.35 4.98 -12.63
C SER A 81 0.20 3.93 -11.68
N MET A 82 -0.60 2.91 -11.33
CA MET A 82 -0.25 1.97 -10.28
C MET A 82 0.88 1.04 -10.69
N GLN A 83 1.88 0.92 -9.80
CA GLN A 83 2.93 -0.07 -9.87
C GLN A 83 2.97 -0.79 -8.53
N ALA A 84 3.01 -2.11 -8.58
CA ALA A 84 3.05 -2.94 -7.38
C ALA A 84 4.20 -3.93 -7.50
N GLU A 85 4.92 -4.14 -6.41
CA GLU A 85 6.06 -5.04 -6.40
C GLU A 85 6.17 -5.74 -5.05
N LEU A 86 6.50 -7.02 -5.09
CA LEU A 86 6.79 -7.79 -3.89
C LEU A 86 8.30 -7.77 -3.67
N LEU A 87 8.72 -7.41 -2.47
CA LEU A 87 10.12 -7.20 -2.14
C LEU A 87 10.52 -8.08 -0.96
N ASP A 88 11.69 -8.70 -1.08
CA ASP A 88 12.35 -9.36 0.04
C ASP A 88 13.54 -8.49 0.43
N GLU A 89 13.72 -8.27 1.74
CA GLU A 89 14.83 -7.45 2.19
C GLU A 89 16.16 -8.11 1.86
N ALA A 90 17.01 -7.43 1.10
CA ALA A 90 18.31 -7.96 0.70
C ALA A 90 19.43 -7.46 1.61
N SER A 91 19.30 -6.25 2.12
CA SER A 91 20.32 -5.64 2.98
C SER A 91 19.71 -4.49 3.76
N LYS A 92 20.19 -4.29 4.98
CA LYS A 92 19.77 -3.17 5.82
C LYS A 92 20.95 -2.73 6.67
N ALA A 93 21.23 -1.43 6.68
CA ALA A 93 22.26 -0.85 7.55
C ALA A 93 21.81 0.55 7.99
N ALA A 94 22.08 0.87 9.25
CA ALA A 94 21.88 2.22 9.79
C ALA A 94 23.18 3.01 9.66
N ARG A 95 23.06 4.30 9.38
CA ARG A 95 24.18 5.24 9.33
C ARG A 95 24.01 6.31 10.40
N ALA A 96 25.07 6.62 11.08
CA ALA A 96 25.07 7.69 12.07
C ALA A 96 25.28 9.05 11.39
#